data_0a49b5aebc8ce0ae5a236fdbf9f5215a
#
_entry.id   0a49b5aebc8ce0ae5a236fdbf9f5215a
#
_cell.length_a   1.000
_cell.length_b   1.000
_cell.length_c   1.000
_cell.angle_alpha   90.00
_cell.angle_beta   90.00
_cell.angle_gamma   90.00
#
_symmetry.space_group_name_H-M   'P 1'
#
loop_
_entity.id
_entity.type
_entity.pdbx_description
1 polymer ?
#
loop_
_entity_poly.entity_id
_entity_poly.type
_entity_poly.pdbx_seq_one_letter_code
_entity_poly.pdbx_strand_id
1 'polypeptide(L)'
;VALEQSASQPATFQIDIAVIRLPHISNFDDFDPLSNENGIRVRYVNSTKDLGGPDLIILPGSKTTIADLDWLRESGLADAITSLYRQGVFVIGVCGGYQMLGRYINDPGQVESAVLRRPGLELLPINTTFLPTKETHQVKGEVVSCRGLLAEAEGISFEGYEIHMGSTESDGEGIAFRLRERSGQSCDLFDGYLDNSGHVLGTYIHGLFQNKEVRWAILKHIS
;
A
#
# COMPACT_ATOMS: atom_id res chain seq x y z
N VAL A 1 -35.95 -1.56 40.23
CA VAL A 1 -35.82 -1.76 38.78
C VAL A 1 -34.34 -1.67 38.48
N ALA A 2 -33.69 -2.83 38.34
CA ALA A 2 -32.28 -2.95 37.99
C ALA A 2 -32.12 -2.63 36.49
N LEU A 3 -31.33 -1.63 36.19
CA LEU A 3 -30.82 -1.41 34.82
C LEU A 3 -29.80 -2.49 34.53
N GLU A 4 -30.21 -3.50 33.78
CA GLU A 4 -29.29 -4.43 33.16
C GLU A 4 -28.39 -3.65 32.20
N GLN A 5 -27.13 -3.47 32.60
CA GLN A 5 -26.05 -3.07 31.67
C GLN A 5 -25.89 -4.23 30.71
N SER A 6 -26.42 -4.06 29.51
CA SER A 6 -26.13 -4.93 28.38
C SER A 6 -24.61 -4.83 28.13
N ALA A 7 -23.87 -5.84 28.55
CA ALA A 7 -22.48 -5.99 28.20
C ALA A 7 -22.45 -6.18 26.69
N SER A 8 -22.01 -5.16 25.95
CA SER A 8 -21.72 -5.27 24.55
C SER A 8 -20.67 -6.37 24.37
N GLN A 9 -21.04 -7.46 23.70
CA GLN A 9 -20.07 -8.47 23.28
C GLN A 9 -18.95 -7.74 22.50
N PRO A 10 -17.66 -8.06 22.73
CA PRO A 10 -16.60 -7.48 21.92
C PRO A 10 -16.90 -7.78 20.47
N ALA A 11 -16.92 -6.75 19.63
CA ALA A 11 -17.14 -6.89 18.21
C ALA A 11 -16.04 -7.83 17.67
N THR A 12 -16.44 -8.99 17.17
CA THR A 12 -15.52 -9.93 16.50
C THR A 12 -15.26 -9.39 15.11
N PHE A 13 -14.08 -8.82 14.89
CA PHE A 13 -13.62 -8.43 13.56
C PHE A 13 -13.24 -9.68 12.78
N GLN A 14 -13.58 -9.70 11.49
CA GLN A 14 -13.21 -10.79 10.58
C GLN A 14 -11.83 -10.54 9.95
N ILE A 15 -11.45 -9.26 9.75
CA ILE A 15 -10.15 -8.86 9.17
C ILE A 15 -9.53 -7.76 10.02
N ASP A 16 -8.27 -7.92 10.37
CA ASP A 16 -7.44 -6.94 11.09
C ASP A 16 -6.41 -6.32 10.15
N ILE A 17 -6.51 -5.02 9.91
CA ILE A 17 -5.63 -4.25 9.03
C ILE A 17 -4.74 -3.34 9.88
N ALA A 18 -3.43 -3.52 9.77
CA ALA A 18 -2.43 -2.66 10.39
C ALA A 18 -1.86 -1.67 9.38
N VAL A 19 -2.23 -0.41 9.48
CA VAL A 19 -1.62 0.69 8.72
C VAL A 19 -0.41 1.19 9.50
N ILE A 20 0.77 1.18 8.89
CA ILE A 20 1.98 1.68 9.54
C ILE A 20 1.92 3.19 9.66
N ARG A 21 1.94 3.68 10.88
CA ARG A 21 1.95 5.13 11.16
C ARG A 21 3.37 5.67 11.02
N LEU A 22 3.76 5.94 9.78
CA LEU A 22 5.05 6.58 9.47
C LEU A 22 5.13 7.97 10.10
N PRO A 23 6.31 8.44 10.52
CA PRO A 23 6.50 9.81 11.07
C PRO A 23 6.00 10.91 10.13
N HIS A 24 6.18 10.73 8.82
CA HIS A 24 5.78 11.69 7.80
C HIS A 24 4.68 11.13 6.88
N ILE A 25 3.77 10.35 7.45
CA ILE A 25 2.64 9.78 6.71
C ILE A 25 1.90 10.86 5.91
N SER A 26 1.51 10.52 4.69
CA SER A 26 0.67 11.33 3.81
C SER A 26 -0.57 10.58 3.38
N ASN A 27 -1.64 11.32 3.00
CA ASN A 27 -2.87 10.74 2.45
C ASN A 27 -3.45 9.62 3.33
N PHE A 28 -3.47 9.83 4.65
CA PHE A 28 -3.96 8.85 5.62
C PHE A 28 -5.46 8.53 5.45
N ASP A 29 -6.22 9.42 4.82
CA ASP A 29 -7.62 9.28 4.44
C ASP A 29 -7.87 8.24 3.33
N ASP A 30 -6.83 7.79 2.64
CA ASP A 30 -6.92 6.68 1.68
C ASP A 30 -7.53 5.41 2.30
N PHE A 31 -7.41 5.22 3.60
CA PHE A 31 -7.81 4.00 4.32
C PHE A 31 -9.15 4.12 5.04
N ASP A 32 -9.78 5.31 5.04
CA ASP A 32 -11.10 5.52 5.66
C ASP A 32 -12.18 4.60 5.09
N PRO A 33 -12.23 4.31 3.76
CA PRO A 33 -13.20 3.38 3.21
C PRO A 33 -13.09 1.96 3.77
N LEU A 34 -11.89 1.51 4.15
CA LEU A 34 -11.68 0.22 4.82
C LEU A 34 -12.26 0.22 6.23
N SER A 35 -12.08 1.32 6.97
CA SER A 35 -12.60 1.48 8.34
C SER A 35 -14.13 1.50 8.39
N ASN A 36 -14.77 1.85 7.29
CA ASN A 36 -16.24 1.92 7.18
C ASN A 36 -16.89 0.59 6.80
N GLU A 37 -16.09 -0.46 6.47
CA GLU A 37 -16.62 -1.77 6.15
C GLU A 37 -16.93 -2.59 7.41
N ASN A 38 -18.07 -3.29 7.40
CA ASN A 38 -18.47 -4.13 8.53
C ASN A 38 -17.51 -5.30 8.72
N GLY A 39 -17.11 -5.54 9.97
CA GLY A 39 -16.21 -6.64 10.31
C GLY A 39 -14.73 -6.35 10.02
N ILE A 40 -14.39 -5.14 9.60
CA ILE A 40 -13.01 -4.72 9.36
C ILE A 40 -12.53 -3.87 10.54
N ARG A 41 -11.36 -4.19 11.07
CA ARG A 41 -10.64 -3.36 12.03
C ARG A 41 -9.44 -2.73 11.36
N VAL A 42 -9.41 -1.41 11.24
CA VAL A 42 -8.24 -0.65 10.80
C VAL A 42 -7.59 0.01 12.01
N ARG A 43 -6.31 -0.22 12.20
CA ARG A 43 -5.52 0.39 13.28
C ARG A 43 -4.20 0.93 12.76
N TYR A 44 -3.81 2.08 13.30
CA TYR A 44 -2.53 2.71 12.97
C TYR A 44 -1.48 2.29 14.01
N VAL A 45 -0.39 1.72 13.56
CA VAL A 45 0.66 1.16 14.41
C VAL A 45 2.02 1.79 14.13
N ASN A 46 2.77 2.07 15.19
CA ASN A 46 4.10 2.68 15.12
C ASN A 46 5.15 1.92 15.95
N SER A 47 4.82 0.73 16.42
CA SER A 47 5.74 -0.13 17.18
C SER A 47 5.52 -1.60 16.82
N THR A 48 6.56 -2.42 16.98
CA THR A 48 6.47 -3.87 16.78
C THR A 48 5.51 -4.53 17.77
N LYS A 49 5.41 -3.98 18.98
CA LYS A 49 4.49 -4.47 20.01
C LYS A 49 3.03 -4.35 19.59
N ASP A 50 2.69 -3.22 18.94
CA ASP A 50 1.31 -2.93 18.53
C ASP A 50 0.98 -3.57 17.17
N LEU A 51 1.98 -3.99 16.40
CA LEU A 51 1.78 -4.64 15.11
C LEU A 51 1.01 -5.95 15.24
N GLY A 52 1.39 -6.80 16.20
CA GLY A 52 0.72 -8.09 16.44
C GLY A 52 0.75 -9.00 15.23
N GLY A 53 -0.37 -9.69 14.97
CA GLY A 53 -0.57 -10.57 13.82
C GLY A 53 -1.79 -10.13 13.00
N PRO A 54 -1.68 -9.07 12.18
CA PRO A 54 -2.76 -8.63 11.32
C PRO A 54 -2.93 -9.58 10.12
N ASP A 55 -4.08 -9.49 9.44
CA ASP A 55 -4.32 -10.16 8.17
C ASP A 55 -3.71 -9.37 7.00
N LEU A 56 -3.68 -8.04 7.12
CA LEU A 56 -3.11 -7.13 6.13
C LEU A 56 -2.26 -6.05 6.81
N ILE A 57 -1.07 -5.80 6.25
CA ILE A 57 -0.23 -4.65 6.59
C ILE A 57 -0.26 -3.65 5.44
N ILE A 58 -0.47 -2.37 5.75
CA ILE A 58 -0.40 -1.29 4.76
C ILE A 58 0.75 -0.36 5.10
N LEU A 59 1.67 -0.19 4.14
CA LEU A 59 2.67 0.86 4.11
C LEU A 59 2.09 2.05 3.34
N PRO A 60 1.73 3.15 3.99
CA PRO A 60 1.08 4.30 3.36
C PRO A 60 2.06 5.19 2.60
N GLY A 61 1.54 6.24 1.98
CA GLY A 61 2.33 7.32 1.42
C GLY A 61 3.16 8.04 2.49
N SER A 62 4.29 8.58 2.07
CA SER A 62 5.20 9.37 2.91
C SER A 62 5.59 10.67 2.21
N LYS A 63 5.83 11.73 3.00
CA LYS A 63 6.38 13.00 2.53
C LYS A 63 7.91 12.97 2.44
N THR A 64 8.54 11.99 3.08
CA THR A 64 9.99 11.79 3.14
C THR A 64 10.28 10.29 3.18
N THR A 65 10.21 9.65 2.02
CA THR A 65 10.24 8.19 1.89
C THR A 65 11.50 7.55 2.47
N ILE A 66 12.67 8.14 2.20
CA ILE A 66 13.96 7.60 2.69
C ILE A 66 14.06 7.71 4.22
N ALA A 67 13.70 8.85 4.80
CA ALA A 67 13.74 9.03 6.24
C ALA A 67 12.76 8.11 6.97
N ASP A 68 11.56 7.92 6.43
CA ASP A 68 10.56 7.01 6.99
C ASP A 68 10.98 5.53 6.83
N LEU A 69 11.67 5.17 5.75
CA LEU A 69 12.25 3.84 5.57
C LEU A 69 13.37 3.56 6.60
N ASP A 70 14.23 4.55 6.86
CA ASP A 70 15.27 4.44 7.90
C ASP A 70 14.61 4.27 9.28
N TRP A 71 13.60 5.09 9.61
CA TRP A 71 12.81 4.94 10.85
C TRP A 71 12.15 3.55 10.95
N LEU A 72 11.60 3.04 9.85
CA LEU A 72 10.97 1.70 9.82
C LEU A 72 11.96 0.60 10.22
N ARG A 73 13.24 0.74 9.84
CA ARG A 73 14.31 -0.17 10.24
C ARG A 73 14.71 0.03 11.70
N GLU A 74 14.95 1.27 12.11
CA GLU A 74 15.38 1.60 13.47
C GLU A 74 14.35 1.18 14.52
N SER A 75 13.06 1.26 14.20
CA SER A 75 11.97 0.80 15.06
C SER A 75 11.80 -0.73 15.10
N GLY A 76 12.50 -1.48 14.24
CA GLY A 76 12.34 -2.92 14.08
C GLY A 76 11.09 -3.34 13.29
N LEU A 77 10.28 -2.39 12.84
CA LEU A 77 9.06 -2.69 12.06
C LEU A 77 9.37 -3.31 10.71
N ALA A 78 10.48 -2.92 10.06
CA ALA A 78 10.90 -3.51 8.79
C ALA A 78 11.08 -5.03 8.88
N ASP A 79 11.79 -5.50 9.91
CA ASP A 79 12.03 -6.93 10.14
C ASP A 79 10.73 -7.65 10.53
N ALA A 80 9.88 -7.02 11.35
CA ALA A 80 8.61 -7.57 11.76
C ALA A 80 7.65 -7.74 10.56
N ILE A 81 7.55 -6.74 9.68
CA ILE A 81 6.74 -6.81 8.44
C ILE A 81 7.24 -7.92 7.53
N THR A 82 8.56 -8.00 7.30
CA THR A 82 9.16 -9.04 6.47
C THR A 82 8.92 -10.44 7.05
N SER A 83 8.99 -10.58 8.39
CA SER A 83 8.69 -11.83 9.08
C SER A 83 7.23 -12.25 8.93
N LEU A 84 6.30 -11.31 9.09
CA LEU A 84 4.86 -11.57 8.94
C LEU A 84 4.49 -11.91 7.49
N TYR A 85 5.06 -11.21 6.51
CA TYR A 85 4.91 -11.58 5.10
C TYR A 85 5.33 -13.03 4.84
N ARG A 86 6.48 -13.47 5.37
CA ARG A 86 6.92 -14.88 5.24
C ARG A 86 5.98 -15.89 5.90
N GLN A 87 5.15 -15.45 6.83
CA GLN A 87 4.10 -16.24 7.48
C GLN A 87 2.76 -16.19 6.72
N GLY A 88 2.71 -15.47 5.58
CA GLY A 88 1.53 -15.40 4.71
C GLY A 88 0.66 -14.15 4.94
N VAL A 89 1.08 -13.21 5.78
CA VAL A 89 0.37 -11.93 5.95
C VAL A 89 0.50 -11.10 4.67
N PHE A 90 -0.62 -10.54 4.22
CA PHE A 90 -0.66 -9.68 3.05
C PHE A 90 -0.03 -8.31 3.32
N VAL A 91 0.59 -7.72 2.30
CA VAL A 91 1.22 -6.40 2.38
C VAL A 91 0.80 -5.54 1.20
N ILE A 92 0.34 -4.33 1.46
CA ILE A 92 0.06 -3.32 0.42
C ILE A 92 0.91 -2.09 0.69
N GLY A 93 1.60 -1.60 -0.35
CA GLY A 93 2.34 -0.34 -0.33
C GLY A 93 1.69 0.69 -1.25
N VAL A 94 1.44 1.90 -0.74
CA VAL A 94 0.88 3.00 -1.53
C VAL A 94 1.93 4.12 -1.63
N CYS A 95 2.22 4.60 -2.83
CA CYS A 95 3.11 5.72 -3.11
C CYS A 95 4.50 5.53 -2.47
N GLY A 96 4.87 6.28 -1.44
CA GLY A 96 6.12 6.08 -0.69
C GLY A 96 6.24 4.67 -0.11
N GLY A 97 5.12 4.10 0.36
CA GLY A 97 5.08 2.70 0.82
C GLY A 97 5.38 1.70 -0.29
N TYR A 98 4.89 1.93 -1.50
CA TYR A 98 5.24 1.12 -2.67
C TYR A 98 6.75 1.17 -2.97
N GLN A 99 7.34 2.37 -2.93
CA GLN A 99 8.78 2.56 -3.12
C GLN A 99 9.60 1.82 -2.06
N MET A 100 9.15 1.83 -0.79
CA MET A 100 9.80 1.11 0.31
C MET A 100 9.79 -0.42 0.13
N LEU A 101 8.77 -0.98 -0.53
CA LEU A 101 8.67 -2.43 -0.79
C LEU A 101 9.72 -2.94 -1.77
N GLY A 102 10.34 -2.06 -2.58
CA GLY A 102 11.30 -2.41 -3.61
C GLY A 102 12.65 -2.88 -3.09
N ARG A 103 13.55 -3.20 -4.04
CA ARG A 103 14.95 -3.55 -3.75
C ARG A 103 15.76 -2.33 -3.34
N TYR A 104 15.61 -1.24 -4.11
CA TYR A 104 16.38 -0.01 -3.90
C TYR A 104 15.56 1.23 -4.20
N ILE A 105 15.84 2.28 -3.42
CA ILE A 105 15.46 3.67 -3.71
C ILE A 105 16.76 4.41 -4.02
N ASN A 106 16.87 4.92 -5.25
CA ASN A 106 18.01 5.69 -5.72
C ASN A 106 17.65 7.18 -5.71
N ASP A 107 18.53 8.02 -5.16
CA ASP A 107 18.39 9.48 -5.15
C ASP A 107 19.65 10.16 -5.68
N PRO A 108 19.98 9.95 -6.96
CA PRO A 108 21.22 10.49 -7.54
C PRO A 108 21.25 12.01 -7.57
N GLY A 109 20.08 12.65 -7.60
CA GLY A 109 19.93 14.10 -7.56
C GLY A 109 19.84 14.69 -6.15
N GLN A 110 19.88 13.85 -5.11
CA GLN A 110 19.69 14.27 -3.72
C GLN A 110 18.41 15.11 -3.53
N VAL A 111 17.35 14.65 -4.16
CA VAL A 111 16.04 15.32 -4.19
C VAL A 111 15.36 15.26 -2.82
N GLU A 112 15.50 14.15 -2.14
CA GLU A 112 14.87 13.88 -0.85
C GLU A 112 15.90 13.71 0.27
N SER A 113 17.10 13.21 -0.01
CA SER A 113 18.09 12.92 1.01
C SER A 113 19.53 13.15 0.53
N ALA A 114 20.47 13.23 1.47
CA ALA A 114 21.91 13.27 1.16
C ALA A 114 22.46 11.89 0.73
N VAL A 115 21.66 10.84 0.76
CA VAL A 115 22.07 9.47 0.50
C VAL A 115 21.67 9.09 -0.92
N LEU A 116 22.65 8.70 -1.75
CA LEU A 116 22.44 8.40 -3.15
C LEU A 116 21.60 7.12 -3.39
N ARG A 117 21.57 6.20 -2.43
CA ARG A 117 20.86 4.93 -2.55
C ARG A 117 20.54 4.34 -1.19
N ARG A 118 19.31 3.82 -1.05
CA ARG A 118 18.86 3.03 0.11
C ARG A 118 18.32 1.68 -0.34
N PRO A 119 18.67 0.56 0.31
CA PRO A 119 17.95 -0.69 0.11
C PRO A 119 16.49 -0.51 0.56
N GLY A 120 15.53 -1.11 -0.13
CA GLY A 120 14.14 -1.22 0.32
C GLY A 120 13.91 -2.45 1.20
N LEU A 121 12.66 -2.89 1.34
CA LEU A 121 12.30 -4.11 2.09
C LEU A 121 12.49 -5.39 1.27
N GLU A 122 12.79 -5.28 -0.02
CA GLU A 122 13.01 -6.39 -0.96
C GLU A 122 11.80 -7.35 -1.09
N LEU A 123 10.59 -6.85 -0.84
CA LEU A 123 9.36 -7.63 -1.00
C LEU A 123 8.85 -7.61 -2.45
N LEU A 124 9.25 -6.61 -3.25
CA LEU A 124 8.95 -6.50 -4.67
C LEU A 124 10.23 -6.37 -5.50
N PRO A 125 10.28 -6.95 -6.71
CA PRO A 125 11.46 -6.89 -7.60
C PRO A 125 11.51 -5.57 -8.40
N ILE A 126 11.33 -4.45 -7.71
CA ILE A 126 11.29 -3.11 -8.30
C ILE A 126 12.43 -2.24 -7.78
N ASN A 127 12.82 -1.24 -8.56
CA ASN A 127 13.75 -0.19 -8.16
C ASN A 127 13.11 1.18 -8.44
N THR A 128 13.20 2.08 -7.48
CA THR A 128 12.73 3.45 -7.63
C THR A 128 13.92 4.40 -7.79
N THR A 129 13.81 5.36 -8.71
CA THR A 129 14.77 6.46 -8.84
C THR A 129 14.02 7.78 -8.67
N PHE A 130 14.40 8.59 -7.68
CA PHE A 130 13.81 9.91 -7.48
C PHE A 130 14.22 10.87 -8.58
N LEU A 131 13.23 11.64 -9.03
CA LEU A 131 13.37 12.68 -10.03
C LEU A 131 12.91 14.00 -9.42
N PRO A 132 13.49 15.14 -9.83
CA PRO A 132 13.13 16.44 -9.27
C PRO A 132 11.70 16.88 -9.61
N THR A 133 11.08 16.24 -10.60
CA THR A 133 9.72 16.56 -11.04
C THR A 133 8.71 15.76 -10.25
N LYS A 134 7.71 16.47 -9.68
CA LYS A 134 6.57 15.86 -9.02
C LYS A 134 5.47 15.59 -10.03
N GLU A 135 5.05 14.35 -10.13
CA GLU A 135 3.89 13.95 -10.92
C GLU A 135 2.62 14.10 -10.09
N THR A 136 1.57 14.69 -10.68
CA THR A 136 0.26 14.84 -10.04
C THR A 136 -0.81 14.72 -11.10
N HIS A 137 -1.58 13.63 -11.09
CA HIS A 137 -2.56 13.32 -12.11
C HIS A 137 -3.79 12.65 -11.52
N GLN A 138 -4.97 13.04 -11.99
CA GLN A 138 -6.17 12.21 -11.86
C GLN A 138 -6.03 11.05 -12.84
N VAL A 139 -6.39 9.85 -12.41
CA VAL A 139 -6.26 8.64 -13.21
C VAL A 139 -7.54 7.83 -13.23
N LYS A 140 -7.80 7.19 -14.37
CA LYS A 140 -8.80 6.13 -14.51
C LYS A 140 -8.15 4.93 -15.16
N GLY A 141 -8.50 3.76 -14.70
CA GLY A 141 -7.89 2.53 -15.18
C GLY A 141 -8.72 1.31 -14.88
N GLU A 142 -8.09 0.17 -15.10
CA GLU A 142 -8.65 -1.14 -14.81
C GLU A 142 -7.61 -2.03 -14.14
N VAL A 143 -8.05 -2.96 -13.33
CA VAL A 143 -7.24 -4.02 -12.75
C VAL A 143 -6.93 -5.03 -13.84
N VAL A 144 -5.64 -5.36 -14.05
CA VAL A 144 -5.22 -6.34 -15.07
C VAL A 144 -4.66 -7.62 -14.49
N SER A 145 -4.33 -7.63 -13.20
CA SER A 145 -3.90 -8.85 -12.52
C SER A 145 -5.10 -9.69 -12.07
N CYS A 146 -4.99 -11.02 -12.23
CA CYS A 146 -6.03 -11.99 -11.89
C CYS A 146 -5.59 -12.98 -10.80
N ARG A 147 -4.68 -12.58 -9.91
CA ARG A 147 -4.12 -13.47 -8.89
C ARG A 147 -4.03 -12.79 -7.51
N GLY A 148 -3.93 -13.59 -6.45
CA GLY A 148 -3.73 -13.14 -5.08
C GLY A 148 -4.71 -12.04 -4.69
N LEU A 149 -4.22 -10.97 -4.07
CA LEU A 149 -5.03 -9.81 -3.63
C LEU A 149 -5.97 -9.24 -4.72
N LEU A 150 -5.66 -9.45 -5.99
CA LEU A 150 -6.44 -8.94 -7.12
C LEU A 150 -7.19 -10.04 -7.89
N ALA A 151 -7.22 -11.28 -7.40
CA ALA A 151 -7.78 -12.43 -8.10
C ALA A 151 -9.24 -12.23 -8.55
N GLU A 152 -10.03 -11.52 -7.75
CA GLU A 152 -11.45 -11.26 -8.06
C GLU A 152 -11.69 -9.84 -8.60
N ALA A 153 -10.61 -9.10 -8.87
CA ALA A 153 -10.69 -7.70 -9.32
C ALA A 153 -10.39 -7.52 -10.82
N GLU A 154 -9.98 -8.56 -11.54
CA GLU A 154 -9.61 -8.46 -12.96
C GLU A 154 -10.73 -7.79 -13.78
N GLY A 155 -10.35 -6.79 -14.58
CA GLY A 155 -11.26 -6.02 -15.42
C GLY A 155 -12.10 -4.98 -14.68
N ILE A 156 -12.03 -4.91 -13.34
CA ILE A 156 -12.74 -3.87 -12.58
C ILE A 156 -12.09 -2.52 -12.86
N SER A 157 -12.92 -1.55 -13.24
CA SER A 157 -12.49 -0.16 -13.45
C SER A 157 -12.34 0.56 -12.11
N PHE A 158 -11.41 1.51 -12.06
CA PHE A 158 -11.20 2.38 -10.90
C PHE A 158 -10.90 3.82 -11.33
N GLU A 159 -11.13 4.72 -10.38
CA GLU A 159 -10.68 6.11 -10.43
C GLU A 159 -9.79 6.38 -9.21
N GLY A 160 -8.82 7.28 -9.38
CA GLY A 160 -7.91 7.66 -8.32
C GLY A 160 -7.02 8.82 -8.74
N TYR A 161 -5.91 8.98 -8.05
CA TYR A 161 -4.91 9.99 -8.42
C TYR A 161 -3.51 9.51 -8.07
N GLU A 162 -2.54 10.01 -8.81
CA GLU A 162 -1.12 9.84 -8.55
C GLU A 162 -0.55 11.15 -8.00
N ILE A 163 0.29 11.06 -6.98
CA ILE A 163 1.05 12.18 -6.46
C ILE A 163 2.38 11.68 -5.90
N HIS A 164 3.41 11.64 -6.74
CA HIS A 164 4.70 11.06 -6.35
C HIS A 164 5.88 11.77 -7.02
N MET A 165 7.06 11.51 -6.51
CA MET A 165 8.34 11.87 -7.13
C MET A 165 9.08 10.59 -7.48
N GLY A 166 9.74 10.60 -8.65
CA GLY A 166 10.50 9.46 -9.11
C GLY A 166 9.74 8.51 -10.04
N SER A 167 10.51 7.60 -10.61
CA SER A 167 10.05 6.54 -11.50
C SER A 167 10.42 5.18 -10.91
N THR A 168 9.51 4.23 -11.01
CA THR A 168 9.72 2.85 -10.56
C THR A 168 9.79 1.94 -11.77
N GLU A 169 10.86 1.15 -11.83
CA GLU A 169 11.11 0.15 -12.87
C GLU A 169 10.89 -1.24 -12.28
N SER A 170 10.26 -2.11 -13.09
CA SER A 170 10.02 -3.52 -12.77
C SER A 170 10.42 -4.41 -13.94
N ASP A 171 10.43 -5.71 -13.72
CA ASP A 171 10.62 -6.72 -14.77
C ASP A 171 9.40 -6.88 -15.71
N GLY A 172 8.29 -6.21 -15.39
CA GLY A 172 7.05 -6.22 -16.18
C GLY A 172 6.13 -7.42 -15.95
N GLU A 173 6.54 -8.43 -15.18
CA GLU A 173 5.75 -9.66 -15.00
C GLU A 173 4.58 -9.50 -14.01
N GLY A 174 4.69 -8.55 -13.07
CA GLY A 174 3.73 -8.35 -11.96
C GLY A 174 2.81 -7.16 -12.12
N ILE A 175 2.57 -6.64 -13.32
CA ILE A 175 1.74 -5.46 -13.55
C ILE A 175 0.35 -5.67 -12.91
N ALA A 176 -0.06 -4.69 -12.07
CA ALA A 176 -1.31 -4.75 -11.33
C ALA A 176 -2.44 -3.98 -12.02
N PHE A 177 -2.14 -2.81 -12.58
CA PHE A 177 -3.12 -1.86 -13.10
C PHE A 177 -2.72 -1.34 -14.47
N ARG A 178 -3.75 -1.03 -15.29
CA ARG A 178 -3.60 -0.37 -16.58
C ARG A 178 -4.37 0.95 -16.55
N LEU A 179 -3.68 2.05 -16.75
CA LEU A 179 -4.26 3.39 -16.80
C LEU A 179 -4.75 3.67 -18.22
N ARG A 180 -6.00 4.11 -18.35
CA ARG A 180 -6.67 4.45 -19.60
C ARG A 180 -6.86 5.95 -19.80
N GLU A 181 -6.85 6.69 -18.70
CA GLU A 181 -6.96 8.14 -18.71
C GLU A 181 -6.02 8.72 -17.64
N ARG A 182 -5.30 9.78 -17.97
CA ARG A 182 -4.42 10.53 -17.08
C ARG A 182 -4.64 12.04 -17.31
N SER A 183 -5.10 12.75 -16.28
CA SER A 183 -5.48 14.18 -16.35
C SER A 183 -6.44 14.53 -17.50
N GLY A 184 -7.46 13.67 -17.71
CA GLY A 184 -8.47 13.87 -18.76
C GLY A 184 -8.00 13.51 -20.18
N GLN A 185 -6.78 13.01 -20.34
CA GLN A 185 -6.24 12.56 -21.62
C GLN A 185 -6.17 11.04 -21.67
N SER A 186 -6.59 10.47 -22.81
CA SER A 186 -6.46 9.03 -23.03
C SER A 186 -4.99 8.62 -23.04
N CYS A 187 -4.67 7.54 -22.34
CA CYS A 187 -3.33 6.97 -22.29
C CYS A 187 -3.39 5.43 -22.28
N ASP A 188 -2.24 4.81 -22.39
CA ASP A 188 -2.04 3.38 -22.22
C ASP A 188 -0.77 3.16 -21.41
N LEU A 189 -0.89 3.33 -20.09
CA LEU A 189 0.21 3.23 -19.14
C LEU A 189 -0.08 2.13 -18.12
N PHE A 190 0.95 1.71 -17.42
CA PHE A 190 0.84 0.69 -16.38
C PHE A 190 1.27 1.25 -15.04
N ASP A 191 0.63 0.81 -13.97
CA ASP A 191 0.98 1.10 -12.60
C ASP A 191 0.93 -0.14 -11.73
N GLY A 192 1.72 -0.09 -10.66
CA GLY A 192 1.71 -1.05 -9.60
C GLY A 192 2.37 -2.38 -9.96
N TYR A 193 2.68 -3.11 -8.92
CA TYR A 193 3.27 -4.44 -9.01
C TYR A 193 2.63 -5.37 -7.97
N LEU A 194 2.18 -6.53 -8.40
CA LEU A 194 1.75 -7.63 -7.55
C LEU A 194 2.80 -8.75 -7.63
N ASP A 195 3.35 -9.16 -6.50
CA ASP A 195 4.36 -10.22 -6.46
C ASP A 195 3.82 -11.57 -6.99
N ASN A 196 4.73 -12.51 -7.24
CA ASN A 196 4.36 -13.81 -7.82
C ASN A 196 3.47 -14.65 -6.88
N SER A 197 3.56 -14.44 -5.57
CA SER A 197 2.70 -15.12 -4.60
C SER A 197 1.31 -14.50 -4.51
N GLY A 198 1.13 -13.27 -5.01
CA GLY A 198 -0.10 -12.51 -4.90
C GLY A 198 -0.34 -11.89 -3.53
N HIS A 199 0.68 -11.90 -2.65
CA HIS A 199 0.57 -11.40 -1.27
C HIS A 199 1.07 -9.97 -1.10
N VAL A 200 1.91 -9.46 -2.00
CA VAL A 200 2.45 -8.09 -1.92
C VAL A 200 2.02 -7.27 -3.11
N LEU A 201 1.25 -6.23 -2.84
CA LEU A 201 0.80 -5.27 -3.85
C LEU A 201 1.43 -3.90 -3.59
N GLY A 202 2.00 -3.28 -4.61
CA GLY A 202 2.45 -1.90 -4.57
C GLY A 202 1.80 -1.08 -5.67
N THR A 203 1.47 0.19 -5.42
CA THR A 203 0.85 1.10 -6.41
C THR A 203 1.14 2.56 -6.08
N TYR A 204 1.16 3.40 -7.10
CA TYR A 204 1.15 4.86 -6.92
C TYR A 204 -0.25 5.44 -6.79
N ILE A 205 -1.29 4.66 -7.03
CA ILE A 205 -2.67 5.12 -7.05
C ILE A 205 -3.16 5.36 -5.63
N HIS A 206 -3.44 6.61 -5.30
CA HIS A 206 -4.21 7.03 -4.15
C HIS A 206 -5.71 6.94 -4.45
N GLY A 207 -6.52 6.76 -3.41
CA GLY A 207 -7.97 6.61 -3.56
C GLY A 207 -8.39 5.25 -4.12
N LEU A 208 -7.49 4.27 -4.25
CA LEU A 208 -7.82 2.93 -4.76
C LEU A 208 -8.95 2.29 -3.95
N PHE A 209 -8.92 2.42 -2.63
CA PHE A 209 -9.94 1.87 -1.73
C PHE A 209 -11.28 2.65 -1.74
N GLN A 210 -11.38 3.81 -2.40
CA GLN A 210 -12.66 4.47 -2.64
C GLN A 210 -13.51 3.67 -3.63
N ASN A 211 -12.89 2.91 -4.52
CA ASN A 211 -13.56 2.06 -5.50
C ASN A 211 -14.08 0.78 -4.82
N LYS A 212 -15.39 0.71 -4.64
CA LYS A 212 -16.06 -0.30 -3.84
C LYS A 212 -15.76 -1.73 -4.32
N GLU A 213 -15.84 -1.95 -5.62
CA GLU A 213 -15.62 -3.28 -6.21
C GLU A 213 -14.16 -3.74 -6.00
N VAL A 214 -13.18 -2.87 -6.21
CA VAL A 214 -11.75 -3.18 -5.97
C VAL A 214 -11.52 -3.47 -4.50
N ARG A 215 -12.05 -2.61 -3.60
CA ARG A 215 -11.94 -2.79 -2.16
C ARG A 215 -12.52 -4.12 -1.70
N TRP A 216 -13.71 -4.47 -2.17
CA TRP A 216 -14.36 -5.72 -1.79
C TRP A 216 -13.64 -6.95 -2.34
N ALA A 217 -13.11 -6.90 -3.56
CA ALA A 217 -12.32 -7.98 -4.12
C ALA A 217 -11.08 -8.27 -3.25
N ILE A 218 -10.36 -7.22 -2.82
CA ILE A 218 -9.21 -7.34 -1.93
C ILE A 218 -9.62 -7.93 -0.56
N LEU A 219 -10.65 -7.37 0.07
CA LEU A 219 -11.12 -7.84 1.40
C LEU A 219 -11.62 -9.27 1.37
N LYS A 220 -12.32 -9.66 0.32
CA LYS A 220 -12.81 -11.03 0.14
C LYS A 220 -11.67 -12.04 -0.04
N HIS A 221 -10.56 -11.63 -0.64
CA HIS A 221 -9.41 -12.52 -0.79
C HIS A 221 -8.66 -12.74 0.52
N ILE A 222 -8.69 -11.75 1.43
CA ILE A 222 -8.04 -11.81 2.74
C ILE A 222 -8.87 -12.60 3.75
N SER A 223 -10.22 -12.62 3.61
CA SER A 223 -11.15 -13.31 4.53
C SER A 223 -11.12 -14.83 4.33
#